data_3e6bd31e88b45940d2fe6b72779dbab7
#
_entry.id   3e6bd31e88b45940d2fe6b72779dbab7
#
_cell.length_a   1.000
_cell.length_b   1.000
_cell.length_c   1.000
_cell.angle_alpha   90.00
_cell.angle_beta   90.00
_cell.angle_gamma   90.00
#
_symmetry.space_group_name_H-M   'P 1'
#
loop_
_entity.id
_entity.type
_entity.pdbx_description
1 polymer ?
#
loop_
_entity_poly.entity_id
_entity_poly.type
_entity_poly.pdbx_seq_one_letter_code
_entity_poly.pdbx_strand_id
1 'polypeptide(L)'
;MKTSTAFQISFANAFADLYLDKENGEFALDFRRQEVTIYLNNTQYQALVLLVQQSLEDDTFIEYLDWQKDPLQCDETQMFEVCGPDHMVCMSCSPNCERVKLTFDIGLAIDLSFADFQGLAGLIKEAQADLEWRRELLRLNNADTDVDDADSGPGFAAGGQD
;
A
#
# COMPACT_ATOMS: atom_id res chain seq x y z
N MET A 1 9.22 -9.83 10.41
CA MET A 1 10.68 -9.94 10.59
C MET A 1 11.39 -8.98 9.66
N LYS A 2 12.23 -8.14 10.22
CA LYS A 2 12.97 -7.13 9.44
C LYS A 2 14.34 -7.65 9.03
N THR A 3 14.77 -7.34 7.81
CA THR A 3 16.14 -7.54 7.35
C THR A 3 16.61 -6.23 6.72
N SER A 4 17.83 -5.82 7.02
CA SER A 4 18.38 -4.59 6.47
C SER A 4 19.82 -4.83 6.02
N THR A 5 20.13 -4.33 4.81
CA THR A 5 21.47 -4.35 4.26
C THR A 5 21.80 -2.93 3.78
N ALA A 6 22.98 -2.75 3.19
CA ALA A 6 23.37 -1.46 2.63
C ALA A 6 22.47 -1.04 1.46
N PHE A 7 21.81 -1.99 0.79
CA PHE A 7 21.06 -1.74 -0.44
C PHE A 7 19.56 -1.91 -0.30
N GLN A 8 19.10 -2.58 0.76
CA GLN A 8 17.70 -3.00 0.84
C GLN A 8 17.24 -3.12 2.27
N ILE A 9 16.00 -2.70 2.52
CA ILE A 9 15.29 -3.02 3.76
C ILE A 9 14.11 -3.90 3.39
N SER A 10 13.85 -4.93 4.18
CA SER A 10 12.70 -5.78 3.95
C SER A 10 12.00 -6.17 5.24
N PHE A 11 10.72 -6.41 5.12
CA PHE A 11 9.87 -6.95 6.16
C PHE A 11 9.14 -8.17 5.61
N ALA A 12 8.99 -9.19 6.43
CA ALA A 12 8.36 -10.42 6.00
C ALA A 12 7.46 -10.98 7.10
N ASN A 13 6.37 -11.59 6.70
CA ASN A 13 5.54 -12.39 7.58
C ASN A 13 5.10 -13.66 6.82
N ALA A 14 4.13 -14.39 7.35
CA ALA A 14 3.69 -15.65 6.75
C ALA A 14 3.01 -15.45 5.38
N PHE A 15 2.55 -14.24 5.06
CA PHE A 15 1.72 -13.96 3.88
C PHE A 15 2.46 -13.25 2.77
N ALA A 16 3.39 -12.35 3.11
CA ALA A 16 4.02 -11.50 2.10
C ALA A 16 5.37 -11.00 2.56
N ASP A 17 6.13 -10.50 1.58
CA ASP A 17 7.37 -9.78 1.81
C ASP A 17 7.22 -8.37 1.26
N LEU A 18 7.76 -7.39 1.97
CA LEU A 18 7.79 -5.99 1.55
C LEU A 18 9.24 -5.54 1.50
N TYR A 19 9.66 -5.07 0.33
CA TYR A 19 11.05 -4.66 0.09
C TYR A 19 11.12 -3.19 -0.28
N LEU A 20 12.20 -2.54 0.13
CA LEU A 20 12.58 -1.21 -0.36
C LEU A 20 14.01 -1.26 -0.86
N ASP A 21 14.20 -0.97 -2.14
CA ASP A 21 15.51 -0.80 -2.76
C ASP A 21 15.98 0.62 -2.43
N LYS A 22 17.02 0.73 -1.61
CA LYS A 22 17.53 2.04 -1.16
C LYS A 22 18.19 2.82 -2.29
N GLU A 23 18.71 2.15 -3.31
CA GLU A 23 19.40 2.82 -4.41
C GLU A 23 18.41 3.43 -5.38
N ASN A 24 17.37 2.68 -5.75
CA ASN A 24 16.43 3.09 -6.78
C ASN A 24 15.14 3.71 -6.22
N GLY A 25 14.90 3.54 -4.92
CA GLY A 25 13.67 4.02 -4.31
C GLY A 25 12.44 3.25 -4.76
N GLU A 26 12.62 2.02 -5.18
CA GLU A 26 11.54 1.16 -5.65
C GLU A 26 11.09 0.22 -4.55
N PHE A 27 9.78 0.05 -4.43
CA PHE A 27 9.17 -0.88 -3.49
C PHE A 27 8.71 -2.13 -4.23
N ALA A 28 8.75 -3.27 -3.55
CA ALA A 28 8.22 -4.52 -4.07
C ALA A 28 7.39 -5.22 -3.01
N LEU A 29 6.24 -5.72 -3.41
CA LEU A 29 5.40 -6.58 -2.58
C LEU A 29 5.36 -7.96 -3.23
N ASP A 30 5.77 -8.96 -2.49
CA ASP A 30 5.76 -10.33 -2.95
C ASP A 30 4.67 -11.10 -2.18
N PHE A 31 3.61 -11.45 -2.88
CA PHE A 31 2.50 -12.22 -2.31
C PHE A 31 2.77 -13.70 -2.58
N ARG A 32 3.16 -14.43 -1.53
CA ARG A 32 3.66 -15.79 -1.70
C ARG A 32 2.63 -16.78 -2.21
N ARG A 33 1.41 -16.72 -1.68
CA ARG A 33 0.35 -17.65 -2.10
C ARG A 33 -0.07 -17.44 -3.53
N GLN A 34 -0.14 -16.18 -3.95
CA GLN A 34 -0.54 -15.81 -5.29
C GLN A 34 0.61 -15.92 -6.29
N GLU A 35 1.84 -16.06 -5.79
CA GLU A 35 3.04 -16.12 -6.59
C GLU A 35 3.17 -14.88 -7.50
N VAL A 36 2.87 -13.71 -6.93
CA VAL A 36 2.89 -12.43 -7.65
C VAL A 36 3.78 -11.45 -6.90
N THR A 37 4.65 -10.76 -7.63
CA THR A 37 5.43 -9.64 -7.11
C THR A 37 4.98 -8.37 -7.81
N ILE A 38 4.67 -7.34 -7.04
CA ILE A 38 4.22 -6.05 -7.55
C ILE A 38 5.28 -5.02 -7.21
N TYR A 39 5.72 -4.27 -8.22
CA TYR A 39 6.69 -3.20 -8.05
C TYR A 39 5.97 -1.85 -8.02
N LEU A 40 6.30 -1.03 -7.05
CA LEU A 40 5.65 0.26 -6.84
C LEU A 40 6.71 1.35 -6.68
N ASN A 41 6.42 2.53 -7.20
CA ASN A 41 7.23 3.70 -6.88
C ASN A 41 6.78 4.25 -5.51
N ASN A 42 7.48 5.27 -5.02
CA ASN A 42 7.18 5.86 -3.72
C ASN A 42 5.75 6.40 -3.63
N THR A 43 5.25 7.04 -4.68
CA THR A 43 3.90 7.60 -4.69
C THR A 43 2.85 6.49 -4.62
N GLN A 44 3.03 5.43 -5.38
CA GLN A 44 2.13 4.28 -5.36
C GLN A 44 2.16 3.55 -4.02
N TYR A 45 3.34 3.40 -3.43
CA TYR A 45 3.47 2.77 -2.12
C TYR A 45 2.74 3.58 -1.05
N GLN A 46 2.90 4.90 -1.06
CA GLN A 46 2.21 5.76 -0.09
C GLN A 46 0.69 5.73 -0.28
N ALA A 47 0.23 5.66 -1.53
CA ALA A 47 -1.19 5.49 -1.81
C ALA A 47 -1.73 4.19 -1.22
N LEU A 48 -0.97 3.11 -1.33
CA LEU A 48 -1.34 1.82 -0.74
C LEU A 48 -1.41 1.92 0.80
N VAL A 49 -0.42 2.56 1.42
CA VAL A 49 -0.40 2.75 2.87
C VAL A 49 -1.66 3.48 3.34
N LEU A 50 -1.99 4.59 2.68
CA LEU A 50 -3.17 5.38 3.05
C LEU A 50 -4.45 4.58 2.86
N LEU A 51 -4.56 3.82 1.77
CA LEU A 51 -5.72 2.98 1.50
C LEU A 51 -5.92 1.94 2.62
N VAL A 52 -4.85 1.25 3.00
CA VAL A 52 -4.91 0.23 4.04
C VAL A 52 -5.30 0.86 5.37
N GLN A 53 -4.70 2.01 5.72
CA GLN A 53 -5.03 2.71 6.95
C GLN A 53 -6.48 3.16 6.98
N GLN A 54 -6.98 3.74 5.90
CA GLN A 54 -8.37 4.18 5.80
C GLN A 54 -9.34 3.01 5.92
N SER A 55 -9.00 1.88 5.31
CA SER A 55 -9.85 0.69 5.36
C SER A 55 -10.00 0.16 6.77
N LEU A 56 -8.92 0.17 7.54
CA LEU A 56 -8.95 -0.32 8.92
C LEU A 56 -9.68 0.64 9.86
N GLU A 57 -9.79 1.91 9.49
CA GLU A 57 -10.53 2.91 10.26
C GLU A 57 -12.00 3.01 9.85
N ASP A 58 -12.39 2.36 8.76
CA ASP A 58 -13.74 2.44 8.23
C ASP A 58 -14.63 1.38 8.88
N ASP A 59 -15.70 1.86 9.54
CA ASP A 59 -16.64 0.98 10.24
C ASP A 59 -17.31 0.00 9.30
N THR A 60 -17.60 0.40 8.07
CA THR A 60 -18.22 -0.47 7.08
C THR A 60 -17.32 -1.66 6.76
N PHE A 61 -16.03 -1.43 6.58
CA PHE A 61 -15.08 -2.51 6.31
C PHE A 61 -14.96 -3.46 7.51
N ILE A 62 -14.92 -2.90 8.72
CA ILE A 62 -14.87 -3.69 9.94
C ILE A 62 -16.12 -4.57 10.05
N GLU A 63 -17.29 -4.03 9.71
CA GLU A 63 -18.53 -4.81 9.69
C GLU A 63 -18.46 -5.95 8.68
N TYR A 64 -17.89 -5.73 7.49
CA TYR A 64 -17.69 -6.80 6.52
C TYR A 64 -16.84 -7.93 7.08
N LEU A 65 -15.78 -7.60 7.81
CA LEU A 65 -14.93 -8.62 8.44
C LEU A 65 -15.74 -9.46 9.44
N ASP A 66 -16.64 -8.82 10.18
CA ASP A 66 -17.52 -9.54 11.12
C ASP A 66 -18.53 -10.40 10.38
N TRP A 67 -19.07 -9.91 9.27
CA TRP A 67 -20.03 -10.67 8.46
C TRP A 67 -19.42 -11.95 7.90
N GLN A 68 -18.13 -11.97 7.63
CA GLN A 68 -17.45 -13.20 7.21
C GLN A 68 -17.52 -14.30 8.27
N LYS A 69 -17.74 -13.93 9.53
CA LYS A 69 -17.91 -14.90 10.62
C LYS A 69 -19.33 -15.43 10.71
N ASP A 70 -20.28 -14.69 10.16
CA ASP A 70 -21.70 -15.06 10.18
C ASP A 70 -22.30 -14.90 8.79
N PRO A 71 -22.21 -15.94 7.93
CA PRO A 71 -22.69 -15.86 6.55
C PRO A 71 -24.18 -15.55 6.42
N LEU A 72 -24.97 -15.81 7.44
CA LEU A 72 -26.42 -15.55 7.39
C LEU A 72 -26.75 -14.07 7.40
N GLN A 73 -25.81 -13.23 7.81
CA GLN A 73 -25.99 -11.78 7.85
C GLN A 73 -25.43 -11.08 6.62
N CYS A 74 -24.82 -11.82 5.71
CA CYS A 74 -24.23 -11.24 4.51
C CYS A 74 -25.30 -10.91 3.48
N ASP A 75 -25.23 -9.70 2.93
CA ASP A 75 -26.06 -9.28 1.81
C ASP A 75 -25.20 -9.33 0.55
N GLU A 76 -25.55 -10.21 -0.37
CA GLU A 76 -24.79 -10.45 -1.59
C GLU A 76 -24.71 -9.23 -2.50
N THR A 77 -25.63 -8.29 -2.35
CA THR A 77 -25.65 -7.09 -3.18
C THR A 77 -24.77 -5.97 -2.63
N GLN A 78 -24.35 -6.08 -1.37
CA GLN A 78 -23.50 -5.06 -0.77
C GLN A 78 -22.05 -5.24 -1.18
N MET A 79 -21.40 -4.15 -1.46
CA MET A 79 -19.97 -4.15 -1.81
C MET A 79 -19.30 -2.97 -1.11
N PHE A 80 -18.20 -3.27 -0.46
CA PHE A 80 -17.32 -2.26 0.10
C PHE A 80 -16.29 -1.89 -0.94
N GLU A 81 -16.15 -0.61 -1.22
CA GLU A 81 -15.13 -0.13 -2.16
C GLU A 81 -14.53 1.16 -1.63
N VAL A 82 -13.22 1.26 -1.69
CA VAL A 82 -12.49 2.47 -1.33
C VAL A 82 -11.29 2.62 -2.25
N CYS A 83 -11.01 3.85 -2.66
CA CYS A 83 -9.85 4.14 -3.49
C CYS A 83 -8.94 5.12 -2.76
N GLY A 84 -7.65 4.92 -2.91
CA GLY A 84 -6.63 5.82 -2.41
C GLY A 84 -6.50 7.06 -3.28
N PRO A 85 -5.52 7.93 -2.95
CA PRO A 85 -5.31 9.16 -3.69
C PRO A 85 -5.12 8.91 -5.19
N ASP A 86 -5.78 9.73 -6.01
CA ASP A 86 -5.71 9.69 -7.47
C ASP A 86 -6.07 8.32 -8.06
N HIS A 87 -6.79 7.50 -7.32
CA HIS A 87 -7.18 6.15 -7.75
C HIS A 87 -5.99 5.25 -8.11
N MET A 88 -4.82 5.54 -7.54
CA MET A 88 -3.63 4.72 -7.80
C MET A 88 -3.78 3.30 -7.31
N VAL A 89 -4.45 3.12 -6.18
CA VAL A 89 -4.77 1.81 -5.63
C VAL A 89 -6.21 1.87 -5.16
N CYS A 90 -7.00 0.88 -5.56
CA CYS A 90 -8.38 0.75 -5.10
C CYS A 90 -8.59 -0.64 -4.52
N MET A 91 -9.48 -0.72 -3.54
CA MET A 91 -9.82 -1.97 -2.89
C MET A 91 -11.31 -2.19 -2.95
N SER A 92 -11.73 -3.39 -3.30
CA SER A 92 -13.14 -3.78 -3.25
C SER A 92 -13.29 -5.14 -2.62
N CYS A 93 -14.40 -5.34 -1.91
CA CYS A 93 -14.74 -6.63 -1.35
C CYS A 93 -16.24 -6.74 -1.17
N SER A 94 -16.74 -7.96 -1.17
CA SER A 94 -18.13 -8.25 -0.86
C SER A 94 -18.19 -9.38 0.17
N PRO A 95 -19.25 -9.42 0.97
CA PRO A 95 -19.33 -10.40 2.05
C PRO A 95 -19.28 -11.84 1.59
N ASN A 96 -19.82 -12.15 0.42
CA ASN A 96 -19.88 -13.52 -0.05
C ASN A 96 -18.62 -14.03 -0.67
N CYS A 97 -17.69 -13.19 -1.05
CA CYS A 97 -16.49 -13.62 -1.76
C CYS A 97 -15.40 -14.09 -0.82
N GLU A 98 -15.42 -13.63 0.43
CA GLU A 98 -14.35 -13.83 1.40
C GLU A 98 -13.00 -13.37 0.85
N ARG A 99 -13.02 -12.40 -0.06
CA ARG A 99 -11.82 -11.93 -0.75
C ARG A 99 -11.81 -10.43 -0.86
N VAL A 100 -10.61 -9.89 -0.87
CA VAL A 100 -10.34 -8.47 -1.08
C VAL A 100 -9.60 -8.35 -2.40
N LYS A 101 -10.12 -7.51 -3.29
CA LYS A 101 -9.46 -7.26 -4.57
C LYS A 101 -8.76 -5.91 -4.51
N LEU A 102 -7.44 -5.93 -4.71
CA LEU A 102 -6.64 -4.72 -4.84
C LEU A 102 -6.37 -4.48 -6.32
N THR A 103 -6.67 -3.27 -6.79
CA THR A 103 -6.44 -2.88 -8.18
C THR A 103 -5.47 -1.71 -8.19
N PHE A 104 -4.42 -1.83 -8.99
CA PHE A 104 -3.37 -0.81 -9.11
C PHE A 104 -3.50 -0.09 -10.45
N ASP A 105 -3.09 1.18 -10.49
CA ASP A 105 -3.18 2.03 -11.68
C ASP A 105 -2.32 1.52 -12.86
N ILE A 106 -1.38 0.62 -12.58
CA ILE A 106 -0.57 -0.03 -13.62
C ILE A 106 -1.32 -1.13 -14.38
N GLY A 107 -2.63 -1.26 -14.13
CA GLY A 107 -3.45 -2.26 -14.81
C GLY A 107 -3.41 -3.65 -14.19
N LEU A 108 -2.96 -3.75 -12.97
CA LEU A 108 -2.85 -5.02 -12.25
C LEU A 108 -3.90 -5.10 -11.14
N ALA A 109 -4.53 -6.25 -11.01
CA ALA A 109 -5.44 -6.53 -9.91
C ALA A 109 -5.02 -7.85 -9.24
N ILE A 110 -5.15 -7.91 -7.92
CA ILE A 110 -4.83 -9.12 -7.16
C ILE A 110 -5.96 -9.41 -6.18
N ASP A 111 -6.34 -10.69 -6.09
CA ASP A 111 -7.34 -11.16 -5.14
C ASP A 111 -6.65 -11.76 -3.93
N LEU A 112 -7.01 -11.26 -2.74
CA LEU A 112 -6.46 -11.72 -1.47
C LEU A 112 -7.60 -12.27 -0.61
N SER A 113 -7.31 -13.28 0.18
CA SER A 113 -8.22 -13.67 1.25
C SER A 113 -8.20 -12.57 2.33
N PHE A 114 -9.18 -12.55 3.21
CA PHE A 114 -9.14 -11.61 4.33
C PHE A 114 -7.91 -11.83 5.20
N ALA A 115 -7.48 -13.08 5.38
CA ALA A 115 -6.26 -13.38 6.14
C ALA A 115 -5.02 -12.80 5.47
N ASP A 116 -4.92 -12.92 4.14
CA ASP A 116 -3.81 -12.34 3.38
C ASP A 116 -3.82 -10.81 3.47
N PHE A 117 -5.01 -10.20 3.40
CA PHE A 117 -5.14 -8.75 3.52
C PHE A 117 -4.72 -8.28 4.91
N GLN A 118 -5.14 -8.98 5.95
CA GLN A 118 -4.73 -8.66 7.32
C GLN A 118 -3.22 -8.82 7.50
N GLY A 119 -2.64 -9.85 6.86
CA GLY A 119 -1.21 -10.04 6.84
C GLY A 119 -0.47 -8.88 6.18
N LEU A 120 -0.98 -8.40 5.05
CA LEU A 120 -0.44 -7.22 4.36
C LEU A 120 -0.54 -5.99 5.26
N ALA A 121 -1.69 -5.77 5.87
CA ALA A 121 -1.90 -4.63 6.76
C ALA A 121 -0.92 -4.65 7.94
N GLY A 122 -0.70 -5.82 8.54
CA GLY A 122 0.27 -5.98 9.62
C GLY A 122 1.69 -5.71 9.18
N LEU A 123 2.04 -6.14 7.99
CA LEU A 123 3.36 -5.92 7.41
C LEU A 123 3.63 -4.45 7.18
N ILE A 124 2.66 -3.74 6.60
CA ILE A 124 2.74 -2.29 6.39
C ILE A 124 2.86 -1.57 7.73
N LYS A 125 2.07 -1.97 8.72
CA LYS A 125 2.11 -1.38 10.05
C LYS A 125 3.49 -1.53 10.69
N GLU A 126 4.08 -2.72 10.57
CA GLU A 126 5.43 -2.98 11.09
C GLU A 126 6.46 -2.08 10.41
N ALA A 127 6.40 -1.99 9.08
CA ALA A 127 7.34 -1.15 8.32
C ALA A 127 7.18 0.32 8.68
N GLN A 128 5.95 0.82 8.74
CA GLN A 128 5.68 2.23 9.03
C GLN A 128 6.08 2.62 10.46
N ALA A 129 6.21 1.66 11.38
CA ALA A 129 6.68 1.90 12.73
C ALA A 129 8.21 1.85 12.84
N ASP A 130 8.90 1.32 11.83
CA ASP A 130 10.35 1.16 11.85
C ASP A 130 11.06 2.46 11.54
N LEU A 131 12.05 2.82 12.36
CA LEU A 131 12.74 4.11 12.24
C LEU A 131 13.57 4.21 10.96
N GLU A 132 14.28 3.16 10.59
CA GLU A 132 15.10 3.15 9.38
C GLU A 132 14.23 3.29 8.12
N TRP A 133 13.14 2.56 8.06
CA TRP A 133 12.17 2.63 6.97
C TRP A 133 11.63 4.06 6.82
N ARG A 134 11.22 4.66 7.94
CA ARG A 134 10.68 6.02 7.94
C ARG A 134 11.71 7.05 7.47
N ARG A 135 12.98 6.86 7.83
CA ARG A 135 14.06 7.74 7.36
C ARG A 135 14.24 7.64 5.86
N GLU A 136 14.17 6.43 5.31
CA GLU A 136 14.27 6.24 3.86
C GLU A 136 13.07 6.85 3.13
N LEU A 137 11.85 6.72 3.68
CA LEU A 137 10.68 7.37 3.10
C LEU A 137 10.83 8.88 3.08
N LEU A 138 11.34 9.45 4.17
CA LEU A 138 11.57 10.89 4.25
C LEU A 138 12.61 11.34 3.24
N ARG A 139 13.67 10.58 3.08
CA ARG A 139 14.70 10.86 2.09
C ARG A 139 14.13 10.86 0.66
N LEU A 140 13.31 9.87 0.33
CA LEU A 140 12.68 9.77 -0.97
C LEU A 140 11.72 10.92 -1.22
N ASN A 141 10.94 11.31 -0.23
CA ASN A 141 10.01 12.43 -0.35
C ASN A 141 10.77 13.74 -0.59
N ASN A 142 11.86 13.95 0.12
CA ASN A 142 12.67 15.16 -0.05
C ASN A 142 13.32 15.19 -1.44
N ALA A 143 13.80 14.07 -1.92
CA ALA A 143 14.39 13.99 -3.25
C ALA A 143 13.35 14.28 -4.34
N ASP A 144 12.14 13.76 -4.21
CA ASP A 144 11.05 14.03 -5.14
C ASP A 144 10.67 15.51 -5.13
N THR A 145 10.61 16.11 -3.94
CA THR A 145 10.32 17.54 -3.79
C THR A 145 11.41 18.40 -4.43
N ASP A 146 12.67 18.04 -4.21
CA ASP A 146 13.79 18.76 -4.80
C ASP A 146 13.78 18.71 -6.32
N VAL A 147 13.44 17.55 -6.90
CA VAL A 147 13.30 17.38 -8.34
C VAL A 147 12.15 18.24 -8.86
N ASP A 148 11.01 18.24 -8.20
CA ASP A 148 9.87 19.05 -8.58
C ASP A 148 10.19 20.54 -8.53
N ASP A 149 10.88 20.98 -7.48
CA ASP A 149 11.31 22.37 -7.35
C ASP A 149 12.25 22.76 -8.47
N ALA A 150 13.17 21.91 -8.85
CA ALA A 150 14.10 22.16 -9.94
C ALA A 150 13.37 22.29 -11.28
N ASP A 151 12.34 21.50 -11.50
CA ASP A 151 11.55 21.54 -12.73
C ASP A 151 10.65 22.78 -12.78
N SER A 152 10.10 23.18 -11.65
CA SER A 152 9.21 24.32 -11.58
C SER A 152 9.98 25.62 -11.47
N GLY A 153 11.26 25.51 -11.19
CA GLY A 153 12.09 26.68 -10.99
C GLY A 153 12.58 27.21 -12.26
N PRO A 154 12.17 27.77 -13.02
CA PRO A 154 12.73 28.74 -13.82
C PRO A 154 11.90 29.88 -13.63
N GLY A 155 12.03 29.88 -12.97
CA GLY A 155 11.59 30.54 -12.68
C GLY A 155 10.76 30.54 -11.98
N PHE A 156 10.59 30.18 -11.25
CA PHE A 156 10.04 30.09 -10.59
C PHE A 156 9.90 30.71 -10.09
N ALA A 157 10.24 30.98 -9.86
CA ALA A 157 10.18 31.08 -9.70
C ALA A 157 9.91 31.53 -9.43
N ALA A 158 9.99 32.00 -9.10
CA ALA A 158 9.91 31.96 -9.20
C ALA A 158 9.72 32.10 -8.91
N GLY A 159 9.75 32.43 -8.42
CA GLY A 159 9.65 31.97 -8.54
C GLY A 159 9.84 32.02 -8.29
N GLY A 160 10.02 32.35 -7.99
CA GLY A 160 10.25 31.75 -8.17
C GLY A 160 10.65 31.78 -8.15
N GLN A 161 10.92 31.84 -7.98
CA GLN A 161 11.35 31.33 -8.32
C GLN A 161 11.65 31.17 -9.00
N ASP A 162 11.63 31.11 -9.05
CA ASP A 162 12.05 30.83 -9.84
C ASP A 162 12.22 30.82 -10.03
#